data_35738c7aefa3fd6780037a61ce88526d
#
_entry.id   35738c7aefa3fd6780037a61ce88526d
#
_cell.length_a   1.000
_cell.length_b   1.000
_cell.length_c   1.000
_cell.angle_alpha   90.00
_cell.angle_beta   90.00
_cell.angle_gamma   90.00
#
_symmetry.space_group_name_H-M   'P 1'
#
loop_
_entity.id
_entity.type
_entity.pdbx_description
1 polymer ?
#
loop_
_entity_poly.entity_id
_entity_poly.type
_entity_poly.pdbx_seq_one_letter_code
_entity_poly.pdbx_strand_id
1 'polypeptide(L)'
;MIEEKQEKAELWQYIEKHRAQIEKSLREHLPLAPPKIETQFNEAVEYALFSGGKRLRPVLTLLGAELFGGKAEIIMPAAIAGEFIHTSSLIFDDLPAMDNASERRGKTSLHEKFGEGLAILVAIGFLNASYGLVFVNHANLPERAMLAHAEIVECIGAAGMLGGQSVDLALAKGAGDVSNFENESVRNLKTSALMRLSLRVGAILAGASHLDLVTLSRFAELLGDAYQLSDDLIDLEEDSAIFGDAQKTFAINEGKQTAIRQLQNIVEEAKRILVENFPPSEARSCLLQLTDYLAQRKA
;
A
#
# COMPACT_ATOMS: atom_id res chain seq x y z
N MET A 1 14.34 13.34 -23.60
CA MET A 1 12.92 13.76 -23.80
C MET A 1 12.06 12.71 -24.53
N ILE A 2 12.53 12.05 -25.57
CA ILE A 2 11.77 10.98 -26.26
C ILE A 2 11.83 9.67 -25.44
N GLU A 3 13.00 9.31 -24.90
CA GLU A 3 13.18 8.15 -24.01
C GLU A 3 12.42 8.29 -22.68
N GLU A 4 12.45 9.46 -22.02
CA GLU A 4 11.67 9.70 -20.79
C GLU A 4 10.15 9.60 -20.99
N LYS A 5 9.63 9.97 -22.18
CA LYS A 5 8.19 9.79 -22.48
C LYS A 5 7.85 8.33 -22.76
N GLN A 6 8.77 7.55 -23.29
CA GLN A 6 8.56 6.14 -23.60
C GLN A 6 8.60 5.29 -22.33
N GLU A 7 9.53 5.56 -21.40
CA GLU A 7 9.59 4.93 -20.08
C GLU A 7 8.33 5.15 -19.25
N LYS A 8 7.81 6.39 -19.18
CA LYS A 8 6.53 6.67 -18.51
C LYS A 8 5.33 5.96 -19.16
N ALA A 9 5.45 5.57 -20.43
CA ALA A 9 4.42 4.82 -21.11
C ALA A 9 4.32 3.36 -20.65
N GLU A 10 5.41 2.66 -20.34
CA GLU A 10 5.39 1.23 -19.99
C GLU A 10 4.64 0.95 -18.69
N LEU A 11 4.94 1.66 -17.60
CA LEU A 11 4.23 1.51 -16.32
C LEU A 11 2.71 1.73 -16.47
N TRP A 12 2.32 2.80 -17.14
CA TRP A 12 0.90 3.10 -17.32
C TRP A 12 0.21 2.13 -18.28
N GLN A 13 0.93 1.64 -19.31
CA GLN A 13 0.43 0.58 -20.19
C GLN A 13 0.28 -0.74 -19.41
N TYR A 14 1.22 -1.08 -18.54
CA TYR A 14 1.13 -2.24 -17.68
C TYR A 14 -0.08 -2.15 -16.74
N ILE A 15 -0.26 -1.02 -16.07
CA ILE A 15 -1.41 -0.77 -15.19
C ILE A 15 -2.71 -0.91 -15.96
N GLU A 16 -2.82 -0.32 -17.14
CA GLU A 16 -4.05 -0.37 -17.95
C GLU A 16 -4.33 -1.78 -18.49
N LYS A 17 -3.30 -2.50 -18.91
CA LYS A 17 -3.39 -3.91 -19.33
C LYS A 17 -4.00 -4.81 -18.26
N HIS A 18 -3.62 -4.60 -17.00
CA HIS A 18 -4.09 -5.43 -15.89
C HIS A 18 -5.33 -4.89 -15.18
N ARG A 19 -5.72 -3.63 -15.41
CA ARG A 19 -6.83 -2.95 -14.73
C ARG A 19 -8.14 -3.73 -14.83
N ALA A 20 -8.54 -4.13 -16.02
CA ALA A 20 -9.81 -4.83 -16.23
C ALA A 20 -9.85 -6.17 -15.48
N GLN A 21 -8.73 -6.90 -15.46
CA GLN A 21 -8.61 -8.18 -14.75
C GLN A 21 -8.61 -7.97 -13.23
N ILE A 22 -7.92 -6.95 -12.72
CA ILE A 22 -7.92 -6.58 -11.30
C ILE A 22 -9.34 -6.21 -10.86
N GLU A 23 -10.01 -5.29 -11.57
CA GLU A 23 -11.37 -4.86 -11.22
C GLU A 23 -12.39 -6.00 -11.29
N LYS A 24 -12.25 -6.92 -12.26
CA LYS A 24 -13.06 -8.14 -12.35
C LYS A 24 -12.82 -9.02 -11.12
N SER A 25 -11.57 -9.30 -10.80
CA SER A 25 -11.21 -10.17 -9.67
C SER A 25 -11.63 -9.56 -8.32
N LEU A 26 -11.53 -8.22 -8.16
CA LEU A 26 -12.05 -7.52 -6.99
C LEU A 26 -13.55 -7.79 -6.81
N ARG A 27 -14.35 -7.71 -7.87
CA ARG A 27 -15.80 -7.96 -7.82
C ARG A 27 -16.13 -9.43 -7.50
N GLU A 28 -15.39 -10.38 -8.07
CA GLU A 28 -15.59 -11.80 -7.87
C GLU A 28 -15.30 -12.26 -6.44
N HIS A 29 -14.45 -11.53 -5.71
CA HIS A 29 -14.00 -11.90 -4.37
C HIS A 29 -14.52 -10.98 -3.26
N LEU A 30 -15.49 -10.10 -3.56
CA LEU A 30 -16.11 -9.26 -2.53
C LEU A 30 -16.61 -10.10 -1.35
N PRO A 31 -16.36 -9.67 -0.11
CA PRO A 31 -16.86 -10.33 1.09
C PRO A 31 -18.36 -10.05 1.31
N LEU A 32 -19.21 -10.50 0.38
CA LEU A 32 -20.65 -10.23 0.41
C LEU A 32 -21.38 -11.16 1.37
N ALA A 33 -22.36 -10.60 2.10
CA ALA A 33 -23.33 -11.38 2.84
C ALA A 33 -24.27 -12.13 1.88
N PRO A 34 -24.70 -13.36 2.24
CA PRO A 34 -25.65 -14.10 1.42
C PRO A 34 -27.01 -13.39 1.31
N PRO A 35 -27.78 -13.59 0.21
CA PRO A 35 -29.01 -12.84 -0.07
C PRO A 35 -30.07 -12.87 1.02
N LYS A 36 -30.05 -13.89 1.90
CA LYS A 36 -30.97 -14.01 3.05
C LYS A 36 -30.67 -13.00 4.17
N ILE A 37 -29.54 -12.33 4.16
CA ILE A 37 -29.15 -11.29 5.11
C ILE A 37 -29.46 -9.94 4.48
N GLU A 38 -30.67 -9.44 4.72
CA GLU A 38 -31.15 -8.18 4.15
C GLU A 38 -30.68 -6.99 5.00
N THR A 39 -29.48 -6.49 4.67
CA THR A 39 -28.88 -5.30 5.28
C THR A 39 -28.16 -4.47 4.25
N GLN A 40 -27.75 -3.26 4.60
CA GLN A 40 -26.92 -2.41 3.74
C GLN A 40 -25.44 -2.87 3.63
N PHE A 41 -25.09 -4.05 4.21
CA PHE A 41 -23.70 -4.52 4.25
C PHE A 41 -23.07 -4.63 2.86
N ASN A 42 -23.77 -5.26 1.90
CA ASN A 42 -23.25 -5.46 0.56
C ASN A 42 -23.07 -4.11 -0.20
N GLU A 43 -24.00 -3.17 -0.02
CA GLU A 43 -23.88 -1.82 -0.59
C GLU A 43 -22.68 -1.09 0.02
N ALA A 44 -22.46 -1.21 1.33
CA ALA A 44 -21.33 -0.60 2.02
C ALA A 44 -19.98 -1.20 1.60
N VAL A 45 -19.92 -2.53 1.37
CA VAL A 45 -18.73 -3.23 0.82
C VAL A 45 -18.39 -2.69 -0.57
N GLU A 46 -19.36 -2.63 -1.48
CA GLU A 46 -19.15 -2.11 -2.84
C GLU A 46 -18.75 -0.64 -2.81
N TYR A 47 -19.43 0.17 -2.01
CA TYR A 47 -19.11 1.59 -1.84
C TYR A 47 -17.69 1.80 -1.36
N ALA A 48 -17.23 1.08 -0.34
CA ALA A 48 -15.88 1.21 0.20
C ALA A 48 -14.81 0.89 -0.85
N LEU A 49 -14.96 -0.22 -1.59
CA LEU A 49 -13.94 -0.67 -2.52
C LEU A 49 -13.91 0.14 -3.83
N PHE A 50 -15.09 0.51 -4.35
CA PHE A 50 -15.21 1.17 -5.67
C PHE A 50 -15.38 2.69 -5.59
N SER A 51 -15.04 3.29 -4.46
CA SER A 51 -14.97 4.75 -4.29
C SER A 51 -13.75 5.41 -4.95
N GLY A 52 -13.00 4.67 -5.78
CA GLY A 52 -11.84 5.16 -6.51
C GLY A 52 -10.55 4.44 -6.09
N GLY A 53 -9.44 4.87 -6.66
CA GLY A 53 -8.12 4.31 -6.37
C GLY A 53 -7.35 3.87 -7.62
N LYS A 54 -6.02 3.95 -7.54
CA LYS A 54 -5.10 3.60 -8.65
C LYS A 54 -4.80 2.09 -8.71
N ARG A 55 -5.29 1.29 -7.75
CA ARG A 55 -5.02 -0.16 -7.63
C ARG A 55 -3.51 -0.49 -7.62
N LEU A 56 -2.73 0.35 -6.98
CA LEU A 56 -1.28 0.21 -6.97
C LEU A 56 -0.83 -1.08 -6.25
N ARG A 57 -1.51 -1.49 -5.15
CA ARG A 57 -1.15 -2.68 -4.38
C ARG A 57 -1.25 -3.97 -5.21
N PRO A 58 -2.37 -4.24 -5.90
CA PRO A 58 -2.44 -5.35 -6.85
C PRO A 58 -1.35 -5.32 -7.91
N VAL A 59 -1.08 -4.16 -8.49
CA VAL A 59 -0.01 -4.00 -9.49
C VAL A 59 1.36 -4.34 -8.91
N LEU A 60 1.70 -3.86 -7.71
CA LEU A 60 2.95 -4.20 -7.02
C LEU A 60 3.07 -5.71 -6.77
N THR A 61 1.97 -6.37 -6.39
CA THR A 61 1.98 -7.83 -6.17
C THR A 61 2.25 -8.59 -7.47
N LEU A 62 1.65 -8.17 -8.58
CA LEU A 62 1.92 -8.75 -9.90
C LEU A 62 3.38 -8.51 -10.32
N LEU A 63 3.88 -7.28 -10.21
CA LEU A 63 5.27 -6.94 -10.54
C LEU A 63 6.27 -7.71 -9.66
N GLY A 64 6.00 -7.82 -8.35
CA GLY A 64 6.82 -8.64 -7.44
C GLY A 64 6.89 -10.11 -7.85
N ALA A 65 5.79 -10.67 -8.35
CA ALA A 65 5.76 -12.03 -8.87
C ALA A 65 6.50 -12.17 -10.21
N GLU A 66 6.29 -11.23 -11.12
CA GLU A 66 6.88 -11.28 -12.47
C GLU A 66 8.41 -11.13 -12.45
N LEU A 67 9.00 -10.48 -11.45
CA LEU A 67 10.46 -10.48 -11.23
C LEU A 67 11.02 -11.92 -11.12
N PHE A 68 10.21 -12.88 -10.71
CA PHE A 68 10.57 -14.29 -10.52
C PHE A 68 9.81 -15.23 -11.44
N GLY A 69 9.29 -14.73 -12.57
CA GLY A 69 8.58 -15.52 -13.57
C GLY A 69 7.19 -16.01 -13.14
N GLY A 70 6.59 -15.40 -12.12
CA GLY A 70 5.22 -15.68 -11.69
C GLY A 70 4.19 -15.28 -12.74
N LYS A 71 3.07 -16.02 -12.78
CA LYS A 71 1.97 -15.77 -13.73
C LYS A 71 0.83 -15.03 -13.05
N ALA A 72 0.36 -13.96 -13.67
CA ALA A 72 -0.69 -13.09 -13.13
C ALA A 72 -1.95 -13.86 -12.71
N GLU A 73 -2.37 -14.88 -13.45
CA GLU A 73 -3.57 -15.66 -13.15
C GLU A 73 -3.47 -16.42 -11.82
N ILE A 74 -2.28 -16.89 -11.46
CA ILE A 74 -2.02 -17.59 -10.19
C ILE A 74 -1.92 -16.60 -9.04
N ILE A 75 -1.36 -15.43 -9.30
CA ILE A 75 -1.04 -14.41 -8.28
C ILE A 75 -2.25 -13.52 -7.98
N MET A 76 -3.19 -13.38 -8.90
CA MET A 76 -4.31 -12.45 -8.81
C MET A 76 -5.09 -12.51 -7.48
N PRO A 77 -5.47 -13.67 -6.92
CA PRO A 77 -6.15 -13.71 -5.63
C PRO A 77 -5.34 -13.04 -4.50
N ALA A 78 -4.04 -13.29 -4.45
CA ALA A 78 -3.15 -12.68 -3.46
C ALA A 78 -2.96 -11.17 -3.70
N ALA A 79 -2.95 -10.74 -4.96
CA ALA A 79 -2.92 -9.32 -5.32
C ALA A 79 -4.19 -8.59 -4.82
N ILE A 80 -5.35 -9.22 -4.94
CA ILE A 80 -6.62 -8.71 -4.40
C ILE A 80 -6.60 -8.65 -2.87
N ALA A 81 -5.98 -9.63 -2.19
CA ALA A 81 -5.82 -9.61 -0.74
C ALA A 81 -5.13 -8.31 -0.26
N GLY A 82 -4.07 -7.87 -0.93
CA GLY A 82 -3.38 -6.61 -0.63
C GLY A 82 -4.28 -5.38 -0.74
N GLU A 83 -5.16 -5.32 -1.74
CA GLU A 83 -6.12 -4.23 -1.89
C GLU A 83 -7.22 -4.29 -0.81
N PHE A 84 -7.65 -5.47 -0.40
CA PHE A 84 -8.62 -5.63 0.69
C PHE A 84 -8.05 -5.18 2.03
N ILE A 85 -6.80 -5.54 2.34
CA ILE A 85 -6.10 -5.06 3.53
C ILE A 85 -6.02 -3.53 3.52
N HIS A 86 -5.63 -2.95 2.39
CA HIS A 86 -5.56 -1.50 2.24
C HIS A 86 -6.93 -0.83 2.41
N THR A 87 -7.99 -1.38 1.80
CA THR A 87 -9.35 -0.84 1.94
C THR A 87 -9.81 -0.91 3.39
N SER A 88 -9.55 -2.03 4.07
CA SER A 88 -9.84 -2.19 5.50
C SER A 88 -9.13 -1.14 6.35
N SER A 89 -7.83 -0.91 6.11
CA SER A 89 -7.07 0.09 6.87
C SER A 89 -7.62 1.50 6.69
N LEU A 90 -7.99 1.89 5.46
CA LEU A 90 -8.59 3.20 5.20
C LEU A 90 -9.93 3.39 5.91
N ILE A 91 -10.77 2.33 5.97
CA ILE A 91 -12.05 2.41 6.69
C ILE A 91 -11.81 2.62 8.20
N PHE A 92 -10.85 1.90 8.80
CA PHE A 92 -10.51 2.09 10.21
C PHE A 92 -9.92 3.46 10.48
N ASP A 93 -9.04 3.95 9.61
CA ASP A 93 -8.42 5.28 9.74
C ASP A 93 -9.48 6.39 9.74
N ASP A 94 -10.51 6.28 8.89
CA ASP A 94 -11.57 7.29 8.78
C ASP A 94 -12.50 7.37 9.99
N LEU A 95 -12.54 6.35 10.88
CA LEU A 95 -13.46 6.33 12.04
C LEU A 95 -13.24 7.51 12.99
N PRO A 96 -14.31 7.96 13.72
CA PRO A 96 -14.22 9.03 14.71
C PRO A 96 -13.19 8.78 15.83
N ALA A 97 -12.89 7.51 16.13
CA ALA A 97 -11.88 7.14 17.12
C ALA A 97 -10.43 7.24 16.60
N MET A 98 -10.23 7.48 15.31
CA MET A 98 -8.96 7.60 14.59
C MET A 98 -8.82 9.03 14.02
N ASP A 99 -8.89 9.20 12.70
CA ASP A 99 -8.69 10.48 12.03
C ASP A 99 -9.98 11.33 11.95
N ASN A 100 -11.16 10.72 12.22
CA ASN A 100 -12.48 11.35 12.12
C ASN A 100 -12.70 12.03 10.76
N ALA A 101 -12.31 11.37 9.68
CA ALA A 101 -12.38 11.92 8.34
C ALA A 101 -13.80 11.86 7.78
N SER A 102 -14.40 13.01 7.45
CA SER A 102 -15.73 13.07 6.84
C SER A 102 -15.74 12.65 5.37
N GLU A 103 -14.60 12.75 4.69
CA GLU A 103 -14.46 12.44 3.27
C GLU A 103 -13.22 11.58 2.98
N ARG A 104 -13.33 10.71 1.98
CA ARG A 104 -12.23 9.92 1.42
C ARG A 104 -12.31 9.90 -0.11
N ARG A 105 -11.25 10.38 -0.77
CA ARG A 105 -11.16 10.45 -2.25
C ARG A 105 -12.31 11.26 -2.88
N GLY A 106 -12.72 12.35 -2.27
CA GLY A 106 -13.81 13.22 -2.72
C GLY A 106 -15.21 12.62 -2.57
N LYS A 107 -15.36 11.57 -1.73
CA LYS A 107 -16.64 10.98 -1.36
C LYS A 107 -16.77 10.92 0.14
N THR A 108 -18.01 10.98 0.64
CA THR A 108 -18.33 10.80 2.05
C THR A 108 -17.69 9.50 2.59
N SER A 109 -17.06 9.56 3.75
CA SER A 109 -16.45 8.38 4.39
C SER A 109 -17.51 7.32 4.74
N LEU A 110 -17.06 6.06 4.91
CA LEU A 110 -18.00 4.95 5.08
C LEU A 110 -18.81 5.08 6.36
N HIS A 111 -18.19 5.51 7.47
CA HIS A 111 -18.87 5.66 8.75
C HIS A 111 -19.90 6.79 8.75
N GLU A 112 -19.65 7.87 8.04
CA GLU A 112 -20.60 8.96 7.87
C GLU A 112 -21.81 8.54 7.04
N LYS A 113 -21.59 7.73 5.98
CA LYS A 113 -22.67 7.31 5.09
C LYS A 113 -23.51 6.16 5.64
N PHE A 114 -22.90 5.17 6.30
CA PHE A 114 -23.53 3.92 6.70
C PHE A 114 -23.53 3.69 8.21
N GLY A 115 -22.91 4.58 8.98
CA GLY A 115 -22.72 4.46 10.42
C GLY A 115 -21.48 3.66 10.81
N GLU A 116 -20.92 3.99 11.98
CA GLU A 116 -19.67 3.41 12.49
C GLU A 116 -19.69 1.89 12.61
N GLY A 117 -20.80 1.35 13.17
CA GLY A 117 -20.94 -0.10 13.37
C GLY A 117 -20.85 -0.88 12.07
N LEU A 118 -21.49 -0.41 10.99
CA LEU A 118 -21.44 -1.06 9.69
C LEU A 118 -20.05 -0.88 9.03
N ALA A 119 -19.44 0.29 9.17
CA ALA A 119 -18.08 0.53 8.69
C ALA A 119 -17.07 -0.44 9.32
N ILE A 120 -17.14 -0.65 10.64
CA ILE A 120 -16.28 -1.63 11.34
C ILE A 120 -16.51 -3.05 10.81
N LEU A 121 -17.75 -3.47 10.62
CA LEU A 121 -18.06 -4.81 10.10
C LEU A 121 -17.56 -5.00 8.67
N VAL A 122 -17.66 -3.99 7.82
CA VAL A 122 -17.13 -4.01 6.43
C VAL A 122 -15.61 -4.11 6.44
N ALA A 123 -14.92 -3.33 7.28
CA ALA A 123 -13.48 -3.39 7.42
C ALA A 123 -13.00 -4.78 7.85
N ILE A 124 -13.66 -5.38 8.86
CA ILE A 124 -13.39 -6.77 9.30
C ILE A 124 -13.67 -7.76 8.16
N GLY A 125 -14.75 -7.54 7.39
CA GLY A 125 -15.09 -8.39 6.24
C GLY A 125 -13.97 -8.44 5.19
N PHE A 126 -13.42 -7.29 4.80
CA PHE A 126 -12.26 -7.22 3.90
C PHE A 126 -11.01 -7.87 4.48
N LEU A 127 -10.71 -7.59 5.75
CA LEU A 127 -9.55 -8.16 6.42
C LEU A 127 -9.64 -9.69 6.49
N ASN A 128 -10.80 -10.22 6.89
CA ASN A 128 -11.03 -11.65 6.96
C ASN A 128 -10.93 -12.34 5.57
N ALA A 129 -11.49 -11.72 4.53
CA ALA A 129 -11.40 -12.24 3.17
C ALA A 129 -9.94 -12.29 2.67
N SER A 130 -9.12 -11.30 3.03
CA SER A 130 -7.72 -11.24 2.60
C SER A 130 -6.90 -12.45 3.06
N TYR A 131 -7.13 -12.95 4.27
CA TYR A 131 -6.45 -14.16 4.76
C TYR A 131 -6.77 -15.41 3.94
N GLY A 132 -8.01 -15.54 3.44
CA GLY A 132 -8.42 -16.66 2.61
C GLY A 132 -7.83 -16.62 1.21
N LEU A 133 -7.68 -15.43 0.63
CA LEU A 133 -7.28 -15.26 -0.76
C LEU A 133 -5.87 -15.75 -1.08
N VAL A 134 -4.93 -15.70 -0.15
CA VAL A 134 -3.58 -16.23 -0.36
C VAL A 134 -3.53 -17.75 -0.42
N PHE A 135 -4.58 -18.43 0.08
CA PHE A 135 -4.68 -19.88 0.05
C PHE A 135 -5.45 -20.44 -1.15
N VAL A 136 -5.97 -19.60 -2.04
CA VAL A 136 -6.73 -20.07 -3.23
C VAL A 136 -5.95 -21.10 -4.04
N ASN A 137 -4.63 -20.92 -4.17
CA ASN A 137 -3.74 -21.83 -4.88
C ASN A 137 -2.92 -22.76 -3.96
N HIS A 138 -3.29 -22.88 -2.69
CA HIS A 138 -2.54 -23.63 -1.69
C HIS A 138 -2.35 -25.13 -2.07
N ALA A 139 -3.32 -25.76 -2.74
CA ALA A 139 -3.20 -27.14 -3.18
C ALA A 139 -1.99 -27.37 -4.12
N ASN A 140 -1.62 -26.36 -4.91
CA ASN A 140 -0.50 -26.41 -5.84
C ASN A 140 0.80 -25.81 -5.26
N LEU A 141 0.70 -24.92 -4.28
CA LEU A 141 1.81 -24.15 -3.72
C LEU A 141 1.72 -24.06 -2.18
N PRO A 142 1.64 -25.19 -1.45
CA PRO A 142 1.31 -25.18 -0.02
C PRO A 142 2.31 -24.39 0.84
N GLU A 143 3.60 -24.59 0.64
CA GLU A 143 4.65 -23.91 1.40
C GLU A 143 4.67 -22.40 1.09
N ARG A 144 4.54 -22.02 -0.18
CA ARG A 144 4.50 -20.62 -0.60
C ARG A 144 3.25 -19.90 -0.10
N ALA A 145 2.10 -20.57 -0.08
CA ALA A 145 0.87 -20.01 0.48
C ALA A 145 0.99 -19.77 2.00
N MET A 146 1.63 -20.69 2.73
CA MET A 146 1.91 -20.52 4.15
C MET A 146 2.85 -19.34 4.42
N LEU A 147 3.91 -19.20 3.64
CA LEU A 147 4.83 -18.06 3.75
C LEU A 147 4.12 -16.74 3.41
N ALA A 148 3.33 -16.70 2.35
CA ALA A 148 2.56 -15.51 1.97
C ALA A 148 1.53 -15.12 3.05
N HIS A 149 0.90 -16.10 3.69
CA HIS A 149 0.01 -15.85 4.83
C HIS A 149 0.78 -15.29 6.03
N ALA A 150 1.97 -15.83 6.35
CA ALA A 150 2.80 -15.32 7.44
C ALA A 150 3.19 -13.84 7.20
N GLU A 151 3.50 -13.45 5.97
CA GLU A 151 3.74 -12.06 5.58
C GLU A 151 2.53 -11.15 5.86
N ILE A 152 1.32 -11.61 5.53
CA ILE A 152 0.09 -10.85 5.82
C ILE A 152 -0.08 -10.66 7.33
N VAL A 153 0.08 -11.73 8.12
CA VAL A 153 -0.07 -11.69 9.58
C VAL A 153 0.96 -10.74 10.21
N GLU A 154 2.22 -10.79 9.75
CA GLU A 154 3.28 -9.89 10.22
C GLU A 154 3.00 -8.44 9.85
N CYS A 155 2.62 -8.19 8.59
CA CYS A 155 2.35 -6.83 8.10
C CYS A 155 1.20 -6.16 8.86
N ILE A 156 0.11 -6.88 9.08
CA ILE A 156 -1.06 -6.35 9.79
C ILE A 156 -0.78 -6.25 11.30
N GLY A 157 0.03 -7.13 11.84
CA GLY A 157 0.26 -7.36 13.26
C GLY A 157 0.82 -6.16 14.04
N ALA A 158 1.09 -6.41 15.34
CA ALA A 158 1.62 -5.40 16.26
C ALA A 158 3.03 -4.90 15.90
N ALA A 159 3.80 -5.70 15.16
CA ALA A 159 5.09 -5.29 14.61
C ALA A 159 4.98 -4.57 13.24
N GLY A 160 3.78 -4.41 12.71
CA GLY A 160 3.47 -3.78 11.43
C GLY A 160 2.45 -2.65 11.58
N MET A 161 1.38 -2.73 10.78
CA MET A 161 0.39 -1.66 10.65
C MET A 161 -0.32 -1.30 11.96
N LEU A 162 -0.71 -2.28 12.78
CA LEU A 162 -1.36 -2.02 14.07
C LEU A 162 -0.41 -1.30 15.04
N GLY A 163 0.86 -1.69 15.07
CA GLY A 163 1.88 -1.01 15.88
C GLY A 163 2.08 0.43 15.42
N GLY A 164 2.26 0.65 14.12
CA GLY A 164 2.37 1.97 13.53
C GLY A 164 1.17 2.86 13.89
N GLN A 165 -0.05 2.39 13.66
CA GLN A 165 -1.26 3.14 14.01
C GLN A 165 -1.37 3.45 15.50
N SER A 166 -0.95 2.54 16.37
CA SER A 166 -0.99 2.78 17.82
C SER A 166 -0.06 3.90 18.25
N VAL A 167 1.07 4.06 17.56
CA VAL A 167 2.01 5.16 17.80
C VAL A 167 1.47 6.47 17.26
N ASP A 168 0.90 6.48 16.06
CA ASP A 168 0.25 7.68 15.50
C ASP A 168 -0.82 8.22 16.45
N LEU A 169 -1.65 7.34 17.01
CA LEU A 169 -2.67 7.72 17.99
C LEU A 169 -2.08 8.23 19.32
N ALA A 170 -0.96 7.69 19.78
CA ALA A 170 -0.28 8.16 20.99
C ALA A 170 0.32 9.56 20.78
N LEU A 171 0.94 9.79 19.63
CA LEU A 171 1.48 11.08 19.23
C LEU A 171 0.40 12.16 19.10
N ALA A 172 -0.73 11.84 18.46
CA ALA A 172 -1.87 12.75 18.32
C ALA A 172 -2.47 13.19 19.68
N LYS A 173 -2.37 12.33 20.73
CA LYS A 173 -2.82 12.65 22.09
C LYS A 173 -1.77 13.36 22.93
N GLY A 174 -0.59 13.67 22.40
CA GLY A 174 0.52 14.26 23.16
C GLY A 174 1.10 13.33 24.24
N ALA A 175 0.80 12.04 24.17
CA ALA A 175 1.27 11.04 25.11
C ALA A 175 2.58 10.44 24.58
N GLY A 176 3.72 10.91 25.07
CA GLY A 176 5.02 10.32 24.84
C GLY A 176 6.12 11.35 24.63
N ASP A 177 7.29 11.03 25.13
CA ASP A 177 8.52 11.72 24.76
C ASP A 177 8.91 11.24 23.35
N VAL A 178 8.59 12.06 22.35
CA VAL A 178 8.78 11.79 20.91
C VAL A 178 10.24 11.49 20.58
N SER A 179 11.19 11.84 21.48
CA SER A 179 12.62 11.60 21.34
C SER A 179 13.00 10.12 21.43
N ASN A 180 12.16 9.26 22.00
CA ASN A 180 12.43 7.83 22.17
C ASN A 180 11.92 6.95 21.00
N PHE A 181 11.06 7.49 20.14
CA PHE A 181 10.69 6.82 18.91
C PHE A 181 11.34 7.61 17.78
N GLU A 182 12.31 7.04 17.10
CA GLU A 182 12.79 7.56 15.84
C GLU A 182 11.54 7.62 14.93
N ASN A 183 10.96 8.82 14.79
CA ASN A 183 9.67 9.05 14.12
C ASN A 183 9.61 8.44 12.72
N GLU A 184 10.76 8.33 12.07
CA GLU A 184 10.92 7.75 10.74
C GLU A 184 10.65 6.25 10.73
N SER A 185 11.18 5.48 11.70
CA SER A 185 10.97 4.01 11.77
C SER A 185 9.50 3.64 11.98
N VAL A 186 8.75 4.47 12.69
CA VAL A 186 7.36 4.20 13.05
C VAL A 186 6.39 4.57 11.93
N ARG A 187 6.61 5.71 11.28
CA ARG A 187 5.85 6.12 10.09
C ARG A 187 5.98 5.08 8.98
N ASN A 188 7.17 4.51 8.83
CA ASN A 188 7.47 3.47 7.86
C ASN A 188 6.69 2.17 8.12
N LEU A 189 6.30 1.88 9.37
CA LEU A 189 5.50 0.68 9.69
C LEU A 189 4.12 0.67 9.04
N LYS A 190 3.50 1.80 8.73
CA LYS A 190 2.15 1.85 8.15
C LYS A 190 2.18 1.80 6.61
N THR A 191 2.84 2.74 5.98
CA THR A 191 2.83 2.91 4.51
C THR A 191 3.76 1.93 3.81
N SER A 192 5.02 1.81 4.30
CA SER A 192 6.02 0.92 3.72
C SER A 192 5.67 -0.54 3.94
N ALA A 193 4.97 -0.89 5.05
CA ALA A 193 4.51 -2.24 5.31
C ALA A 193 3.62 -2.79 4.19
N LEU A 194 2.66 -2.01 3.70
CA LEU A 194 1.78 -2.45 2.61
C LEU A 194 2.48 -2.54 1.26
N MET A 195 3.45 -1.68 0.97
CA MET A 195 4.25 -1.78 -0.25
C MET A 195 5.14 -3.02 -0.20
N ARG A 196 5.81 -3.24 0.95
CA ARG A 196 6.61 -4.43 1.23
C ARG A 196 5.76 -5.70 1.10
N LEU A 197 4.60 -5.74 1.76
CA LEU A 197 3.67 -6.87 1.68
C LEU A 197 3.31 -7.19 0.24
N SER A 198 2.90 -6.19 -0.54
CA SER A 198 2.46 -6.38 -1.92
C SER A 198 3.54 -7.00 -2.77
N LEU A 199 4.76 -6.45 -2.76
CA LEU A 199 5.88 -6.99 -3.53
C LEU A 199 6.29 -8.39 -3.07
N ARG A 200 6.42 -8.60 -1.75
CA ARG A 200 6.89 -9.88 -1.19
C ARG A 200 5.92 -11.01 -1.37
N VAL A 201 4.62 -10.78 -1.19
CA VAL A 201 3.60 -11.82 -1.39
C VAL A 201 3.63 -12.33 -2.83
N GLY A 202 3.73 -11.44 -3.81
CA GLY A 202 3.91 -11.82 -5.21
C GLY A 202 5.18 -12.65 -5.43
N ALA A 203 6.31 -12.17 -4.94
CA ALA A 203 7.62 -12.83 -5.05
C ALA A 203 7.64 -14.22 -4.37
N ILE A 204 7.08 -14.34 -3.16
CA ILE A 204 6.96 -15.62 -2.43
C ILE A 204 6.18 -16.64 -3.24
N LEU A 205 5.02 -16.26 -3.75
CA LEU A 205 4.18 -17.15 -4.55
C LEU A 205 4.84 -17.53 -5.87
N ALA A 206 5.68 -16.67 -6.44
CA ALA A 206 6.50 -16.99 -7.61
C ALA A 206 7.75 -17.83 -7.29
N GLY A 207 8.14 -17.96 -6.03
CA GLY A 207 9.24 -18.83 -5.57
C GLY A 207 10.56 -18.12 -5.39
N ALA A 208 10.55 -16.82 -5.07
CA ALA A 208 11.73 -16.06 -4.67
C ALA A 208 12.46 -16.71 -3.50
N SER A 209 13.78 -16.65 -3.51
CA SER A 209 14.61 -17.13 -2.40
C SER A 209 14.53 -16.16 -1.20
N HIS A 210 14.98 -16.62 -0.04
CA HIS A 210 15.07 -15.75 1.15
C HIS A 210 15.93 -14.50 0.89
N LEU A 211 17.04 -14.63 0.17
CA LEU A 211 17.92 -13.51 -0.14
C LEU A 211 17.22 -12.49 -1.06
N ASP A 212 16.49 -12.97 -2.07
CA ASP A 212 15.69 -12.12 -2.95
C ASP A 212 14.64 -11.34 -2.15
N LEU A 213 13.98 -12.00 -1.19
CA LEU A 213 12.98 -11.37 -0.32
C LEU A 213 13.58 -10.29 0.60
N VAL A 214 14.81 -10.48 1.11
CA VAL A 214 15.53 -9.46 1.88
C VAL A 214 15.83 -8.24 0.98
N THR A 215 16.35 -8.47 -0.22
CA THR A 215 16.63 -7.42 -1.20
C THR A 215 15.37 -6.65 -1.59
N LEU A 216 14.28 -7.38 -1.86
CA LEU A 216 13.01 -6.78 -2.24
C LEU A 216 12.37 -6.00 -1.08
N SER A 217 12.59 -6.43 0.18
CA SER A 217 12.15 -5.67 1.35
C SER A 217 12.84 -4.32 1.42
N ARG A 218 14.16 -4.29 1.25
CA ARG A 218 14.90 -3.01 1.27
C ARG A 218 14.44 -2.08 0.16
N PHE A 219 14.19 -2.60 -1.04
CA PHE A 219 13.60 -1.81 -2.13
C PHE A 219 12.23 -1.26 -1.75
N ALA A 220 11.35 -2.08 -1.18
CA ALA A 220 10.00 -1.68 -0.79
C ALA A 220 9.98 -0.64 0.34
N GLU A 221 10.92 -0.71 1.28
CA GLU A 221 11.12 0.30 2.32
C GLU A 221 11.46 1.65 1.69
N LEU A 222 12.48 1.68 0.83
CA LEU A 222 12.87 2.90 0.12
C LEU A 222 11.72 3.46 -0.74
N LEU A 223 10.94 2.60 -1.37
CA LEU A 223 9.76 3.02 -2.14
C LEU A 223 8.70 3.68 -1.23
N GLY A 224 8.49 3.14 -0.04
CA GLY A 224 7.59 3.69 0.97
C GLY A 224 8.10 5.03 1.51
N ASP A 225 9.39 5.13 1.82
CA ASP A 225 10.04 6.36 2.28
C ASP A 225 9.95 7.47 1.21
N ALA A 226 10.21 7.12 -0.05
CA ALA A 226 10.05 8.04 -1.17
C ALA A 226 8.60 8.51 -1.33
N TYR A 227 7.63 7.60 -1.17
CA TYR A 227 6.21 7.94 -1.23
C TYR A 227 5.84 8.95 -0.15
N GLN A 228 6.22 8.67 1.09
CA GLN A 228 5.88 9.52 2.23
C GLN A 228 6.56 10.90 2.15
N LEU A 229 7.87 10.92 1.85
CA LEU A 229 8.59 12.18 1.70
C LEU A 229 8.06 13.02 0.52
N SER A 230 7.58 12.35 -0.54
CA SER A 230 6.91 13.02 -1.65
C SER A 230 5.55 13.62 -1.22
N ASP A 231 4.76 12.91 -0.41
CA ASP A 231 3.50 13.44 0.15
C ASP A 231 3.80 14.62 1.07
N ASP A 232 4.76 14.51 2.00
CA ASP A 232 5.18 15.60 2.88
C ASP A 232 5.61 16.87 2.10
N LEU A 233 6.24 16.70 0.93
CA LEU A 233 6.63 17.83 0.07
C LEU A 233 5.46 18.48 -0.67
N ILE A 234 4.45 17.68 -1.03
CA ILE A 234 3.22 18.15 -1.67
C ILE A 234 2.41 18.96 -0.64
N ASP A 235 2.21 18.39 0.54
CA ASP A 235 1.42 18.98 1.62
C ASP A 235 2.09 20.24 2.20
N LEU A 236 3.43 20.36 2.10
CA LEU A 236 4.17 21.53 2.59
C LEU A 236 3.68 22.85 1.99
N GLU A 237 3.25 22.84 0.74
CA GLU A 237 2.72 24.03 0.05
C GLU A 237 1.30 24.38 0.55
N GLU A 238 0.51 23.39 0.95
CA GLU A 238 -0.84 23.56 1.50
C GLU A 238 -0.80 23.83 3.02
N ASP A 239 0.00 23.11 3.79
CA ASP A 239 0.10 23.20 5.24
C ASP A 239 0.72 24.54 5.72
N SER A 240 1.70 25.05 5.00
CA SER A 240 2.28 26.36 5.31
C SER A 240 1.28 27.52 5.17
N ALA A 241 0.19 27.32 4.43
CA ALA A 241 -0.88 28.30 4.24
C ALA A 241 -2.01 28.19 5.29
N ILE A 242 -2.18 27.04 5.93
CA ILE A 242 -3.36 26.73 6.77
C ILE A 242 -3.01 26.52 8.25
N PHE A 243 -1.91 25.86 8.56
CA PHE A 243 -1.66 25.33 9.91
C PHE A 243 -0.33 25.81 10.49
N GLY A 244 0.05 26.95 10.66
CA GLY A 244 1.29 27.29 11.37
C GLY A 244 1.89 26.08 12.14
N ASP A 245 3.10 26.05 12.54
CA ASP A 245 3.98 25.06 13.23
C ASP A 245 3.39 23.76 13.90
N ALA A 246 2.14 23.37 13.66
CA ALA A 246 1.45 22.32 14.42
C ALA A 246 1.72 20.88 13.93
N GLN A 247 2.04 20.65 12.66
CA GLN A 247 2.46 19.34 12.16
C GLN A 247 3.93 19.37 11.76
N LYS A 248 4.76 18.69 12.55
CA LYS A 248 6.20 18.57 12.28
C LYS A 248 6.46 17.46 11.27
N THR A 249 6.34 17.76 9.97
CA THR A 249 6.85 16.87 8.92
C THR A 249 8.37 17.01 8.78
N PHE A 250 9.03 16.02 8.18
CA PHE A 250 10.47 16.10 7.90
C PHE A 250 10.80 17.34 7.04
N ALA A 251 9.98 17.62 6.04
CA ALA A 251 10.18 18.76 5.14
C ALA A 251 10.06 20.13 5.85
N ILE A 252 9.23 20.24 6.90
CA ILE A 252 9.14 21.44 7.73
C ILE A 252 10.36 21.56 8.64
N ASN A 253 10.79 20.46 9.28
CA ASN A 253 11.88 20.48 10.25
C ASN A 253 13.24 20.76 9.62
N GLU A 254 13.56 20.07 8.50
CA GLU A 254 14.89 20.11 7.86
C GLU A 254 14.94 21.05 6.65
N GLY A 255 13.80 21.56 6.22
CA GLY A 255 13.63 22.47 5.09
C GLY A 255 13.49 21.77 3.73
N LYS A 256 12.69 22.37 2.84
CA LYS A 256 12.30 21.86 1.52
C LYS A 256 13.48 21.36 0.67
N GLN A 257 14.59 22.10 0.65
CA GLN A 257 15.76 21.72 -0.18
C GLN A 257 16.46 20.46 0.34
N THR A 258 16.50 20.26 1.65
CA THR A 258 17.05 19.05 2.28
C THR A 258 16.15 17.86 1.99
N ALA A 259 14.84 18.02 2.14
CA ALA A 259 13.86 16.98 1.82
C ALA A 259 13.91 16.54 0.35
N ILE A 260 14.01 17.48 -0.60
CA ILE A 260 14.17 17.16 -2.03
C ILE A 260 15.45 16.36 -2.28
N ARG A 261 16.57 16.76 -1.67
CA ARG A 261 17.84 16.04 -1.82
C ARG A 261 17.77 14.64 -1.23
N GLN A 262 17.13 14.48 -0.08
CA GLN A 262 16.92 13.17 0.53
C GLN A 262 16.03 12.28 -0.33
N LEU A 263 14.94 12.80 -0.87
CA LEU A 263 14.08 12.07 -1.82
C LEU A 263 14.88 11.58 -3.03
N GLN A 264 15.74 12.41 -3.61
CA GLN A 264 16.59 12.02 -4.72
C GLN A 264 17.55 10.89 -4.34
N ASN A 265 18.18 10.96 -3.16
CA ASN A 265 19.08 9.90 -2.68
C ASN A 265 18.34 8.56 -2.47
N ILE A 266 17.15 8.59 -1.87
CA ILE A 266 16.31 7.41 -1.66
C ILE A 266 15.96 6.78 -3.01
N VAL A 267 15.54 7.57 -3.99
CA VAL A 267 15.19 7.12 -5.33
C VAL A 267 16.37 6.48 -6.04
N GLU A 268 17.56 7.09 -6.00
CA GLU A 268 18.76 6.54 -6.61
C GLU A 268 19.19 5.21 -5.95
N GLU A 269 19.11 5.11 -4.62
CA GLU A 269 19.39 3.86 -3.89
C GLU A 269 18.39 2.77 -4.29
N ALA A 270 17.09 3.07 -4.32
CA ALA A 270 16.06 2.13 -4.73
C ALA A 270 16.27 1.61 -6.16
N LYS A 271 16.58 2.49 -7.10
CA LYS A 271 16.87 2.12 -8.50
C LYS A 271 18.12 1.25 -8.59
N ARG A 272 19.16 1.58 -7.83
CA ARG A 272 20.39 0.79 -7.79
C ARG A 272 20.13 -0.64 -7.33
N ILE A 273 19.33 -0.84 -6.27
CA ILE A 273 18.94 -2.18 -5.80
C ILE A 273 18.27 -2.99 -6.92
N LEU A 274 17.34 -2.39 -7.66
CA LEU A 274 16.69 -3.07 -8.77
C LEU A 274 17.66 -3.46 -9.89
N VAL A 275 18.55 -2.55 -10.27
CA VAL A 275 19.48 -2.78 -11.39
C VAL A 275 20.55 -3.81 -11.06
N GLU A 276 21.06 -3.80 -9.83
CA GLU A 276 22.16 -4.69 -9.41
C GLU A 276 21.68 -6.11 -9.10
N ASN A 277 20.42 -6.30 -8.66
CA ASN A 277 19.96 -7.59 -8.14
C ASN A 277 18.93 -8.31 -9.01
N PHE A 278 18.27 -7.62 -9.95
CA PHE A 278 17.26 -8.23 -10.82
C PHE A 278 17.62 -8.08 -12.30
N PRO A 279 17.46 -9.13 -13.11
CA PRO A 279 17.75 -9.05 -14.54
C PRO A 279 16.77 -8.09 -15.26
N PRO A 280 17.18 -7.57 -16.45
CA PRO A 280 16.27 -6.78 -17.29
C PRO A 280 14.95 -7.51 -17.57
N SER A 281 13.83 -6.87 -17.27
CA SER A 281 12.48 -7.40 -17.48
C SER A 281 11.45 -6.26 -17.52
N GLU A 282 10.25 -6.52 -18.05
CA GLU A 282 9.14 -5.57 -18.02
C GLU A 282 8.83 -5.16 -16.57
N ALA A 283 8.78 -6.12 -15.64
CA ALA A 283 8.52 -5.85 -14.22
C ALA A 283 9.58 -4.93 -13.59
N ARG A 284 10.89 -5.18 -13.86
CA ARG A 284 11.96 -4.29 -13.38
C ARG A 284 11.82 -2.89 -13.96
N SER A 285 11.56 -2.76 -15.26
CA SER A 285 11.35 -1.46 -15.92
C SER A 285 10.17 -0.70 -15.30
N CYS A 286 9.05 -1.38 -15.07
CA CYS A 286 7.87 -0.78 -14.41
C CYS A 286 8.18 -0.31 -12.98
N LEU A 287 8.94 -1.09 -12.20
CA LEU A 287 9.34 -0.69 -10.84
C LEU A 287 10.30 0.51 -10.83
N LEU A 288 11.25 0.57 -11.77
CA LEU A 288 12.10 1.74 -11.96
C LEU A 288 11.28 3.00 -12.28
N GLN A 289 10.33 2.89 -13.20
CA GLN A 289 9.45 4.00 -13.57
C GLN A 289 8.53 4.43 -12.43
N LEU A 290 8.04 3.47 -11.62
CA LEU A 290 7.26 3.79 -10.42
C LEU A 290 8.09 4.59 -9.42
N THR A 291 9.36 4.22 -9.23
CA THR A 291 10.28 4.94 -8.34
C THR A 291 10.50 6.38 -8.83
N ASP A 292 10.71 6.57 -10.13
CA ASP A 292 10.82 7.91 -10.75
C ASP A 292 9.51 8.72 -10.63
N TYR A 293 8.36 8.04 -10.82
CA TYR A 293 7.06 8.69 -10.66
C TYR A 293 6.86 9.24 -9.25
N LEU A 294 7.25 8.49 -8.20
CA LEU A 294 7.14 8.95 -6.82
C LEU A 294 8.00 10.18 -6.54
N ALA A 295 9.20 10.25 -7.12
CA ALA A 295 10.09 11.40 -6.99
C ALA A 295 9.58 12.67 -7.71
N GLN A 296 8.69 12.52 -8.68
CA GLN A 296 8.22 13.61 -9.55
C GLN A 296 6.76 13.99 -9.33
N ARG A 297 6.10 13.38 -8.32
CA ARG A 297 4.72 13.71 -8.00
C ARG A 297 4.57 15.20 -7.70
N LYS A 298 3.49 15.78 -8.21
CA LYS A 298 3.01 17.12 -7.89
C LYS A 298 1.58 16.99 -7.38
N ALA A 299 1.18 17.97 -6.55
CA ALA A 299 -0.18 18.09 -6.05
C ALA A 299 -1.23 18.01 -7.18
#